data_3e294e50ebe685f97e382cd324caa54c
#
_entry.id   3e294e50ebe685f97e382cd324caa54c
#
_cell.length_a   1.000
_cell.length_b   1.000
_cell.length_c   1.000
_cell.angle_alpha   90.00
_cell.angle_beta   90.00
_cell.angle_gamma   90.00
#
_symmetry.space_group_name_H-M   'P 1'
#
loop_
_entity.id
_entity.type
_entity.pdbx_description
1 polymer ?
#
loop_
_entity_poly.entity_id
_entity_poly.type
_entity_poly.pdbx_seq_one_letter_code
_entity_poly.pdbx_strand_id
1 'polypeptide(L)'
;RFRIQISPLDCTGCSNCVDVCPAKEKALVMKPLETQLPQQKNWDYITKRIGYKQVVDKTRSVKNLQFAQPLFEFSGACAGCGETPYIKALSQLFGDKMMVANATGCTSIYSGSAPSTPYCTNAAGQGPAWANSLFEDNAEFGLGMHIGVEKLRDRIQQKMEEAIAGCAECSAELKEAMREWIAMRGSSAKSAEATARLLPLLETCGCDCCREILAHRDWLVKKSQWIIGGDGWGYDIGFGGVDHVLASGMDVNILVVDTEVYSNTGGQSSKSTPVGAVAKFASSGKRIRKKDLGAIAMTYGYVYVAQVSIGASQQQLFNVLKEAEAYPGPSLVIAYAPCINHGI
;
A
#
# COMPACT_ATOMS: atom_id res chain seq x y z
N ARG A 1 29.62 -4.61 4.40
CA ARG A 1 29.44 -3.69 5.54
C ARG A 1 28.16 -2.90 5.33
N PHE A 2 27.39 -2.69 6.37
CA PHE A 2 26.18 -1.85 6.38
C PHE A 2 26.58 -0.40 6.70
N ARG A 3 25.93 0.57 6.06
CA ARG A 3 26.06 1.99 6.34
C ARG A 3 24.73 2.68 6.09
N ILE A 4 24.33 3.58 6.96
CA ILE A 4 23.21 4.50 6.74
C ILE A 4 23.76 5.74 6.04
N GLN A 5 23.10 6.16 4.96
CA GLN A 5 23.38 7.37 4.24
C GLN A 5 22.10 8.20 4.15
N ILE A 6 22.20 9.49 4.42
CA ILE A 6 21.09 10.44 4.30
C ILE A 6 21.29 11.23 3.00
N SER A 7 20.19 11.56 2.31
CA SER A 7 20.20 12.56 1.26
C SER A 7 20.26 13.95 1.89
N PRO A 8 21.35 14.71 1.76
CA PRO A 8 21.43 16.05 2.34
C PRO A 8 20.38 17.01 1.78
N LEU A 9 20.09 16.92 0.47
CA LEU A 9 19.17 17.83 -0.22
C LEU A 9 17.70 17.57 0.09
N ASP A 10 17.34 16.33 0.50
CA ASP A 10 15.98 15.95 0.82
C ASP A 10 15.69 15.96 2.34
N CYS A 11 16.73 16.18 3.16
CA CYS A 11 16.58 16.21 4.62
C CYS A 11 15.91 17.51 5.06
N THR A 12 14.72 17.40 5.69
CA THR A 12 13.96 18.54 6.21
C THR A 12 14.47 19.08 7.56
N GLY A 13 15.46 18.43 8.17
CA GLY A 13 16.03 18.89 9.46
C GLY A 13 15.12 18.68 10.68
N CYS A 14 14.14 17.78 10.63
CA CYS A 14 13.14 17.60 11.70
C CYS A 14 13.65 16.93 12.98
N SER A 15 14.90 16.47 13.05
CA SER A 15 15.56 15.79 14.18
C SER A 15 15.00 14.40 14.57
N ASN A 16 13.87 13.94 14.07
CA ASN A 16 13.21 12.69 14.49
C ASN A 16 14.17 11.48 14.52
N CYS A 17 15.04 11.33 13.51
CA CYS A 17 16.00 10.23 13.44
C CYS A 17 17.06 10.30 14.53
N VAL A 18 17.45 11.50 14.98
CA VAL A 18 18.38 11.73 16.07
C VAL A 18 17.70 11.40 17.41
N ASP A 19 16.47 11.87 17.59
CA ASP A 19 15.73 11.71 18.84
C ASP A 19 15.42 10.25 19.16
N VAL A 20 15.03 9.46 18.14
CA VAL A 20 14.73 8.03 18.29
C VAL A 20 15.96 7.10 18.16
N CYS A 21 17.15 7.64 17.95
CA CYS A 21 18.36 6.83 17.79
C CYS A 21 18.61 5.98 19.03
N PRO A 22 18.66 4.63 18.93
CA PRO A 22 18.77 3.74 20.10
C PRO A 22 20.18 3.62 20.65
N ALA A 23 21.19 4.19 20.00
CA ALA A 23 22.57 4.15 20.45
C ALA A 23 22.72 4.97 21.74
N LYS A 24 23.52 4.46 22.72
CA LYS A 24 23.81 5.15 23.99
C LYS A 24 24.38 6.54 23.74
N GLU A 25 25.39 6.62 22.86
CA GLU A 25 25.85 7.87 22.28
C GLU A 25 25.15 7.95 20.92
N LYS A 26 24.37 9.00 20.70
CA LYS A 26 23.59 9.15 19.48
C LYS A 26 24.49 8.95 18.24
N ALA A 27 24.19 7.93 17.45
CA ALA A 27 24.94 7.64 16.21
C ALA A 27 24.65 8.65 15.09
N LEU A 28 23.53 9.36 15.21
CA LEU A 28 23.12 10.43 14.32
C LEU A 28 23.15 11.76 15.08
N VAL A 29 23.66 12.79 14.43
CA VAL A 29 23.73 14.14 14.98
C VAL A 29 23.30 15.17 13.94
N MET A 30 22.63 16.22 14.35
CA MET A 30 22.31 17.35 13.46
C MET A 30 23.57 18.17 13.16
N LYS A 31 23.70 18.55 11.89
CA LYS A 31 24.80 19.41 11.40
C LYS A 31 24.22 20.46 10.46
N PRO A 32 24.83 21.65 10.34
CA PRO A 32 24.45 22.62 9.29
C PRO A 32 24.53 22.00 7.90
N LEU A 33 23.53 22.26 7.07
CA LEU A 33 23.40 21.64 5.73
C LEU A 33 24.66 21.88 4.88
N GLU A 34 25.21 23.07 4.90
CA GLU A 34 26.37 23.48 4.12
C GLU A 34 27.58 22.56 4.35
N THR A 35 27.73 22.08 5.61
CA THR A 35 28.81 21.16 5.98
C THR A 35 28.59 19.74 5.46
N GLN A 36 27.35 19.42 5.07
CA GLN A 36 26.92 18.07 4.66
C GLN A 36 26.70 17.95 3.14
N LEU A 37 26.63 19.05 2.40
CA LEU A 37 26.47 19.03 0.93
C LEU A 37 27.50 18.14 0.21
N PRO A 38 28.78 18.05 0.63
CA PRO A 38 29.73 17.11 0.02
C PRO A 38 29.31 15.63 0.10
N GLN A 39 28.40 15.26 1.02
CA GLN A 39 27.87 13.90 1.14
C GLN A 39 26.86 13.57 0.04
N GLN A 40 26.34 14.54 -0.69
CA GLN A 40 25.41 14.30 -1.79
C GLN A 40 25.99 13.36 -2.84
N LYS A 41 27.28 13.49 -3.14
CA LYS A 41 27.98 12.57 -4.07
C LYS A 41 27.93 11.10 -3.62
N ASN A 42 27.93 10.84 -2.31
CA ASN A 42 27.82 9.48 -1.77
C ASN A 42 26.40 8.95 -1.94
N TRP A 43 25.40 9.80 -1.71
CA TRP A 43 24.00 9.47 -1.96
C TRP A 43 23.77 9.14 -3.44
N ASP A 44 24.23 10.01 -4.35
CA ASP A 44 24.11 9.81 -5.79
C ASP A 44 24.82 8.52 -6.27
N TYR A 45 25.98 8.20 -5.70
CA TYR A 45 26.68 6.97 -6.02
C TYR A 45 25.90 5.73 -5.58
N ILE A 46 25.34 5.76 -4.35
CA ILE A 46 24.54 4.64 -3.82
C ILE A 46 23.29 4.43 -4.65
N THR A 47 22.54 5.49 -4.94
CA THR A 47 21.26 5.38 -5.65
C THR A 47 21.41 5.07 -7.13
N LYS A 48 22.39 5.71 -7.81
CA LYS A 48 22.58 5.59 -9.27
C LYS A 48 23.46 4.42 -9.70
N ARG A 49 24.40 3.97 -8.86
CA ARG A 49 25.41 2.95 -9.22
C ARG A 49 25.27 1.63 -8.47
N ILE A 50 24.90 1.67 -7.20
CA ILE A 50 24.78 0.46 -6.38
C ILE A 50 23.35 -0.07 -6.43
N GLY A 51 22.36 0.80 -6.29
CA GLY A 51 20.95 0.45 -6.22
C GLY A 51 20.57 -0.42 -5.02
N TYR A 52 19.36 -0.93 -5.02
CA TYR A 52 18.86 -1.81 -3.98
C TYR A 52 19.25 -3.26 -4.24
N LYS A 53 19.76 -3.94 -3.23
CA LYS A 53 20.18 -5.34 -3.31
C LYS A 53 19.15 -6.23 -2.63
N GLN A 54 18.65 -7.23 -3.34
CA GLN A 54 17.75 -8.25 -2.80
C GLN A 54 18.55 -9.36 -2.08
N VAL A 55 19.19 -9.00 -0.97
CA VAL A 55 20.05 -9.92 -0.19
C VAL A 55 19.36 -10.54 1.01
N VAL A 56 18.15 -10.08 1.33
CA VAL A 56 17.34 -10.58 2.44
C VAL A 56 15.88 -10.73 1.99
N ASP A 57 15.21 -11.73 2.55
CA ASP A 57 13.77 -11.89 2.35
C ASP A 57 13.00 -10.80 3.13
N LYS A 58 12.41 -9.86 2.41
CA LYS A 58 11.63 -8.74 2.96
C LYS A 58 10.39 -9.18 3.73
N THR A 59 9.89 -10.39 3.48
CA THR A 59 8.66 -10.93 4.08
C THR A 59 8.88 -11.61 5.42
N ARG A 60 10.14 -11.74 5.86
CA ARG A 60 10.50 -12.50 7.08
C ARG A 60 10.41 -11.66 8.36
N SER A 61 10.73 -10.37 8.31
CA SER A 61 10.73 -9.51 9.49
C SER A 61 10.67 -8.03 9.12
N VAL A 62 10.25 -7.19 10.08
CA VAL A 62 10.31 -5.73 9.96
C VAL A 62 11.72 -5.24 9.63
N LYS A 63 12.75 -5.82 10.25
CA LYS A 63 14.16 -5.47 9.99
C LYS A 63 14.52 -5.74 8.52
N ASN A 64 14.16 -6.90 7.99
CA ASN A 64 14.46 -7.25 6.61
C ASN A 64 13.70 -6.34 5.63
N LEU A 65 12.46 -5.99 5.97
CA LEU A 65 11.65 -5.07 5.16
C LEU A 65 12.36 -3.73 4.91
N GLN A 66 13.12 -3.21 5.90
CA GLN A 66 13.82 -1.94 5.77
C GLN A 66 14.96 -1.95 4.73
N PHE A 67 15.38 -3.12 4.24
CA PHE A 67 16.34 -3.24 3.13
C PHE A 67 15.67 -3.31 1.76
N ALA A 68 14.35 -3.50 1.70
CA ALA A 68 13.62 -3.43 0.44
C ALA A 68 13.51 -1.97 -0.03
N GLN A 69 13.54 -1.78 -1.35
CA GLN A 69 13.29 -0.47 -1.94
C GLN A 69 11.87 -0.01 -1.54
N PRO A 70 11.73 1.14 -0.88
CA PRO A 70 10.43 1.77 -0.77
C PRO A 70 10.03 2.34 -2.12
N LEU A 71 8.78 2.09 -2.52
CA LEU A 71 8.21 2.67 -3.74
C LEU A 71 7.30 3.85 -3.41
N PHE A 72 7.48 4.41 -2.23
CA PHE A 72 6.90 5.64 -1.73
C PHE A 72 7.96 6.35 -0.87
N GLU A 73 8.55 7.43 -1.38
CA GLU A 73 9.59 8.22 -0.72
C GLU A 73 9.47 9.71 -1.07
N PHE A 74 9.99 10.55 -0.19
CA PHE A 74 10.08 12.01 -0.38
C PHE A 74 8.72 12.66 -0.63
N SER A 75 7.71 12.22 0.13
CA SER A 75 6.36 12.80 0.07
C SER A 75 6.34 14.24 0.59
N GLY A 76 5.37 15.03 0.13
CA GLY A 76 5.11 16.38 0.65
C GLY A 76 4.40 16.42 2.01
N ALA A 77 4.40 15.32 2.77
CA ALA A 77 3.80 15.25 4.10
C ALA A 77 4.57 16.09 5.12
N CYS A 78 3.91 16.42 6.23
CA CYS A 78 4.54 17.09 7.37
C CYS A 78 5.73 16.27 7.89
N ALA A 79 6.80 16.95 8.33
CA ALA A 79 7.90 16.29 9.02
C ALA A 79 7.39 15.60 10.30
N GLY A 80 7.63 14.29 10.41
CA GLY A 80 7.09 13.49 11.52
C GLY A 80 5.63 13.05 11.36
N CYS A 81 5.06 13.13 10.15
CA CYS A 81 3.71 12.63 9.86
C CYS A 81 3.57 11.15 10.27
N GLY A 82 2.53 10.84 11.06
CA GLY A 82 2.25 9.48 11.51
C GLY A 82 1.67 8.55 10.44
N GLU A 83 1.19 9.08 9.32
CA GLU A 83 0.56 8.29 8.24
C GLU A 83 1.57 7.66 7.29
N THR A 84 2.61 8.40 6.90
CA THR A 84 3.54 8.00 5.83
C THR A 84 4.30 6.70 6.09
N PRO A 85 4.66 6.31 7.34
CA PRO A 85 5.32 5.03 7.60
C PRO A 85 4.48 3.81 7.21
N TYR A 86 3.15 3.88 7.32
CA TYR A 86 2.24 2.82 6.89
C TYR A 86 2.25 2.64 5.38
N ILE A 87 2.17 3.75 4.64
CA ILE A 87 2.20 3.74 3.17
C ILE A 87 3.56 3.25 2.66
N LYS A 88 4.65 3.68 3.31
CA LYS A 88 6.00 3.20 3.00
C LYS A 88 6.10 1.69 3.19
N ALA A 89 5.64 1.15 4.31
CA ALA A 89 5.67 -0.29 4.59
C ALA A 89 4.87 -1.09 3.56
N LEU A 90 3.66 -0.63 3.18
CA LEU A 90 2.87 -1.22 2.11
C LEU A 90 3.62 -1.23 0.78
N SER A 91 4.23 -0.10 0.40
CA SER A 91 4.97 0.01 -0.85
C SER A 91 6.20 -0.91 -0.88
N GLN A 92 6.85 -1.12 0.25
CA GLN A 92 7.97 -2.07 0.36
C GLN A 92 7.52 -3.53 0.26
N LEU A 93 6.35 -3.88 0.83
CA LEU A 93 5.82 -5.24 0.77
C LEU A 93 5.25 -5.58 -0.62
N PHE A 94 4.40 -4.71 -1.16
CA PHE A 94 3.51 -5.03 -2.28
C PHE A 94 3.64 -4.08 -3.47
N GLY A 95 4.47 -3.04 -3.39
CA GLY A 95 4.47 -1.92 -4.32
C GLY A 95 4.67 -2.27 -5.78
N ASP A 96 5.36 -3.38 -6.08
CA ASP A 96 5.57 -3.89 -7.45
C ASP A 96 4.26 -4.31 -8.16
N LYS A 97 3.20 -4.56 -7.42
CA LYS A 97 1.88 -5.02 -7.91
C LYS A 97 0.71 -4.28 -7.27
N MET A 98 1.00 -3.24 -6.51
CA MET A 98 0.01 -2.50 -5.71
C MET A 98 -0.84 -1.59 -6.59
N MET A 99 -2.15 -1.59 -6.35
CA MET A 99 -3.10 -0.62 -6.86
C MET A 99 -3.73 0.12 -5.70
N VAL A 100 -3.79 1.43 -5.79
CA VAL A 100 -4.26 2.31 -4.72
C VAL A 100 -5.42 3.17 -5.20
N ALA A 101 -6.56 3.05 -4.54
CA ALA A 101 -7.64 4.02 -4.57
C ALA A 101 -7.53 4.89 -3.33
N ASN A 102 -7.30 6.19 -3.49
CA ASN A 102 -7.03 7.09 -2.38
C ASN A 102 -8.16 8.11 -2.20
N ALA A 103 -8.71 8.19 -0.99
CA ALA A 103 -9.67 9.23 -0.65
C ALA A 103 -9.00 10.60 -0.55
N THR A 104 -9.69 11.64 -0.98
CA THR A 104 -9.23 13.02 -0.77
C THR A 104 -9.00 13.30 0.71
N GLY A 105 -7.86 13.88 1.04
CA GLY A 105 -7.39 14.17 2.40
C GLY A 105 -5.88 14.29 2.44
N CYS A 106 -5.25 14.19 3.63
CA CYS A 106 -3.79 14.21 3.74
C CYS A 106 -3.14 13.14 2.88
N THR A 107 -3.68 11.91 2.91
CA THR A 107 -3.15 10.78 2.14
C THR A 107 -3.10 11.03 0.64
N SER A 108 -4.07 11.72 0.06
CA SER A 108 -4.07 12.08 -1.37
C SER A 108 -3.17 13.28 -1.64
N ILE A 109 -3.15 14.28 -0.76
CA ILE A 109 -2.37 15.50 -0.95
C ILE A 109 -0.88 15.17 -1.01
N TYR A 110 -0.35 14.43 -0.05
CA TYR A 110 1.07 14.09 -0.06
C TYR A 110 1.43 12.98 -1.07
N SER A 111 0.45 12.24 -1.60
CA SER A 111 0.70 11.13 -2.53
C SER A 111 0.67 11.51 -4.01
N GLY A 112 0.00 12.61 -4.40
CA GLY A 112 -0.07 12.96 -5.83
C GLY A 112 -0.77 14.27 -6.16
N SER A 113 -1.48 14.89 -5.20
CA SER A 113 -2.12 16.19 -5.40
C SER A 113 -1.18 17.36 -5.11
N ALA A 114 -0.09 17.14 -4.37
CA ALA A 114 1.02 18.08 -4.23
C ALA A 114 1.88 18.07 -5.51
N PRO A 115 2.80 19.05 -5.71
CA PRO A 115 3.50 19.20 -6.99
C PRO A 115 4.39 18.00 -7.39
N SER A 116 4.66 17.07 -6.49
CA SER A 116 5.45 15.86 -6.77
C SER A 116 4.73 14.61 -6.29
N THR A 117 4.84 13.54 -7.08
CA THR A 117 4.35 12.21 -6.72
C THR A 117 5.47 11.42 -6.04
N PRO A 118 5.29 10.95 -4.79
CA PRO A 118 6.31 10.18 -4.07
C PRO A 118 6.38 8.72 -4.49
N TYR A 119 5.42 8.23 -5.28
CA TYR A 119 5.45 6.88 -5.81
C TYR A 119 6.47 6.76 -6.95
N CYS A 120 7.22 5.67 -6.95
CA CYS A 120 8.24 5.38 -7.96
C CYS A 120 8.21 3.92 -8.38
N THR A 121 9.05 3.55 -9.35
CA THR A 121 9.17 2.17 -9.83
C THR A 121 10.48 1.54 -9.38
N ASN A 122 10.49 0.21 -9.32
CA ASN A 122 11.69 -0.59 -9.13
C ASN A 122 12.52 -0.67 -10.44
N ALA A 123 13.65 -1.35 -10.41
CA ALA A 123 14.53 -1.53 -11.56
C ALA A 123 13.87 -2.27 -12.76
N ALA A 124 12.78 -2.99 -12.53
CA ALA A 124 11.98 -3.65 -13.57
C ALA A 124 10.85 -2.75 -14.12
N GLY A 125 10.78 -1.48 -13.71
CA GLY A 125 9.74 -0.54 -14.13
C GLY A 125 8.37 -0.77 -13.47
N GLN A 126 8.30 -1.58 -12.41
CA GLN A 126 7.07 -1.89 -11.68
C GLN A 126 6.96 -1.01 -10.44
N GLY A 127 5.77 -0.52 -10.16
CA GLY A 127 5.47 0.30 -9.00
C GLY A 127 3.98 0.47 -8.78
N PRO A 128 3.58 1.14 -7.68
CA PRO A 128 2.17 1.35 -7.37
C PRO A 128 1.43 2.13 -8.47
N ALA A 129 0.27 1.62 -8.88
CA ALA A 129 -0.69 2.38 -9.65
C ALA A 129 -1.62 3.12 -8.67
N TRP A 130 -1.52 4.45 -8.66
CA TRP A 130 -2.25 5.28 -7.72
C TRP A 130 -3.28 6.14 -8.44
N ALA A 131 -4.50 6.18 -7.89
CA ALA A 131 -5.53 7.07 -8.34
C ALA A 131 -6.25 7.69 -7.13
N ASN A 132 -6.64 8.96 -7.26
CA ASN A 132 -7.42 9.69 -6.27
C ASN A 132 -8.88 9.73 -6.68
N SER A 133 -9.78 9.53 -5.73
CA SER A 133 -11.19 9.77 -5.90
C SER A 133 -11.70 10.82 -4.92
N LEU A 134 -12.97 11.19 -5.06
CA LEU A 134 -13.60 12.13 -4.15
C LEU A 134 -13.63 11.59 -2.72
N PHE A 135 -13.83 12.50 -1.77
CA PHE A 135 -13.81 12.18 -0.36
C PHE A 135 -14.92 11.19 0.04
N GLU A 136 -16.07 11.31 -0.61
CA GLU A 136 -17.26 10.51 -0.33
C GLU A 136 -17.33 9.16 -1.04
N ASP A 137 -16.71 8.99 -2.21
CA ASP A 137 -16.93 7.85 -3.12
C ASP A 137 -15.71 6.91 -3.29
N ASN A 138 -14.65 7.13 -2.54
CA ASN A 138 -13.38 6.42 -2.75
C ASN A 138 -13.49 4.90 -2.52
N ALA A 139 -14.35 4.47 -1.62
CA ALA A 139 -14.51 3.03 -1.35
C ALA A 139 -15.11 2.33 -2.58
N GLU A 140 -16.16 2.90 -3.16
CA GLU A 140 -16.83 2.42 -4.35
C GLU A 140 -15.92 2.49 -5.58
N PHE A 141 -15.14 3.57 -5.70
CA PHE A 141 -14.13 3.71 -6.75
C PHE A 141 -13.08 2.59 -6.67
N GLY A 142 -12.55 2.31 -5.48
CA GLY A 142 -11.59 1.23 -5.27
C GLY A 142 -12.17 -0.16 -5.52
N LEU A 143 -13.45 -0.38 -5.16
CA LEU A 143 -14.17 -1.60 -5.50
C LEU A 143 -14.33 -1.74 -7.02
N GLY A 144 -14.66 -0.65 -7.71
CA GLY A 144 -14.76 -0.62 -9.18
C GLY A 144 -13.43 -0.97 -9.86
N MET A 145 -12.30 -0.46 -9.34
CA MET A 145 -10.97 -0.83 -9.81
C MET A 145 -10.73 -2.35 -9.67
N HIS A 146 -11.05 -2.91 -8.52
CA HIS A 146 -10.91 -4.35 -8.26
C HIS A 146 -11.76 -5.17 -9.23
N ILE A 147 -13.03 -4.84 -9.40
CA ILE A 147 -13.95 -5.53 -10.31
C ILE A 147 -13.40 -5.48 -11.75
N GLY A 148 -12.92 -4.31 -12.18
CA GLY A 148 -12.33 -4.15 -13.51
C GLY A 148 -11.14 -5.08 -13.74
N VAL A 149 -10.23 -5.17 -12.78
CA VAL A 149 -9.06 -6.06 -12.82
C VAL A 149 -9.50 -7.53 -12.86
N GLU A 150 -10.43 -7.94 -12.00
CA GLU A 150 -10.89 -9.33 -11.98
C GLU A 150 -11.60 -9.71 -13.28
N LYS A 151 -12.37 -8.82 -13.90
CA LYS A 151 -12.98 -9.06 -15.22
C LYS A 151 -11.94 -9.25 -16.34
N LEU A 152 -10.84 -8.49 -16.31
CA LEU A 152 -9.73 -8.72 -17.24
C LEU A 152 -9.07 -10.08 -17.01
N ARG A 153 -8.89 -10.48 -15.76
CA ARG A 153 -8.33 -11.78 -15.38
C ARG A 153 -9.27 -12.94 -15.71
N ASP A 154 -10.58 -12.76 -15.58
CA ASP A 154 -11.59 -13.73 -16.01
C ASP A 154 -11.52 -13.95 -17.53
N ARG A 155 -11.38 -12.85 -18.30
CA ARG A 155 -11.19 -12.95 -19.75
C ARG A 155 -9.92 -13.70 -20.12
N ILE A 156 -8.81 -13.44 -19.43
CA ILE A 156 -7.55 -14.19 -19.64
C ILE A 156 -7.76 -15.68 -19.37
N GLN A 157 -8.42 -16.02 -18.26
CA GLN A 157 -8.75 -17.40 -17.92
C GLN A 157 -9.60 -18.06 -19.03
N GLN A 158 -10.66 -17.40 -19.48
CA GLN A 158 -11.50 -17.91 -20.56
C GLN A 158 -10.68 -18.21 -21.83
N LYS A 159 -9.75 -17.32 -22.19
CA LYS A 159 -8.87 -17.53 -23.35
C LYS A 159 -7.92 -18.71 -23.16
N MET A 160 -7.43 -18.93 -21.95
CA MET A 160 -6.64 -20.12 -21.63
C MET A 160 -7.47 -21.40 -21.72
N GLU A 161 -8.71 -21.39 -21.22
CA GLU A 161 -9.64 -22.52 -21.30
C GLU A 161 -9.97 -22.86 -22.76
N GLU A 162 -10.22 -21.85 -23.61
CA GLU A 162 -10.41 -22.02 -25.07
C GLU A 162 -9.16 -22.66 -25.73
N ALA A 163 -7.97 -22.17 -25.38
CA ALA A 163 -6.71 -22.70 -25.90
C ALA A 163 -6.43 -24.16 -25.45
N ILE A 164 -6.70 -24.47 -24.18
CA ILE A 164 -6.56 -25.83 -23.63
C ILE A 164 -7.51 -26.79 -24.35
N ALA A 165 -8.73 -26.40 -24.61
CA ALA A 165 -9.76 -27.25 -25.21
C ALA A 165 -9.51 -27.55 -26.70
N GLY A 166 -9.08 -26.55 -27.49
CA GLY A 166 -9.15 -26.67 -28.94
C GLY A 166 -7.94 -26.19 -29.74
N CYS A 167 -6.95 -25.49 -29.16
CA CYS A 167 -5.83 -24.97 -29.93
C CYS A 167 -4.82 -26.08 -30.25
N ALA A 168 -4.65 -26.41 -31.56
CA ALA A 168 -3.68 -27.37 -32.03
C ALA A 168 -2.23 -26.88 -32.00
N GLU A 169 -2.02 -25.55 -32.03
CA GLU A 169 -0.71 -24.92 -32.01
C GLU A 169 -0.12 -24.83 -30.60
N CYS A 170 -0.97 -24.95 -29.55
CA CYS A 170 -0.51 -24.93 -28.16
C CYS A 170 0.09 -26.31 -27.78
N SER A 171 1.36 -26.27 -27.35
CA SER A 171 2.04 -27.47 -26.84
C SER A 171 1.36 -28.03 -25.59
N ALA A 172 1.58 -29.31 -25.30
CA ALA A 172 1.08 -29.93 -24.07
C ALA A 172 1.64 -29.22 -22.81
N GLU A 173 2.89 -28.80 -22.83
CA GLU A 173 3.55 -28.07 -21.76
C GLU A 173 2.91 -26.73 -21.54
N LEU A 174 2.60 -25.96 -22.60
CA LEU A 174 1.90 -24.67 -22.49
C LEU A 174 0.49 -24.85 -21.91
N LYS A 175 -0.25 -25.85 -22.36
CA LYS A 175 -1.59 -26.15 -21.80
C LYS A 175 -1.53 -26.51 -20.33
N GLU A 176 -0.50 -27.21 -19.88
CA GLU A 176 -0.30 -27.53 -18.46
C GLU A 176 0.05 -26.27 -17.65
N ALA A 177 0.92 -25.39 -18.15
CA ALA A 177 1.22 -24.12 -17.52
C ALA A 177 -0.02 -23.20 -17.41
N MET A 178 -0.92 -23.22 -18.41
CA MET A 178 -2.20 -22.51 -18.34
C MET A 178 -3.11 -23.08 -17.23
N ARG A 179 -3.23 -24.41 -17.09
CA ARG A 179 -4.01 -25.05 -16.01
C ARG A 179 -3.45 -24.67 -14.64
N GLU A 180 -2.14 -24.68 -14.50
CA GLU A 180 -1.46 -24.30 -13.28
C GLU A 180 -1.77 -22.83 -12.91
N TRP A 181 -1.69 -21.93 -13.90
CA TRP A 181 -2.03 -20.51 -13.65
C TRP A 181 -3.49 -20.35 -13.21
N ILE A 182 -4.44 -21.03 -13.88
CA ILE A 182 -5.86 -21.01 -13.50
C ILE A 182 -6.06 -21.46 -12.05
N ALA A 183 -5.39 -22.52 -11.63
CA ALA A 183 -5.47 -23.04 -10.27
C ALA A 183 -4.83 -22.08 -9.22
N MET A 184 -3.83 -21.30 -9.64
CA MET A 184 -3.04 -20.45 -8.74
C MET A 184 -3.41 -18.96 -8.80
N ARG A 185 -4.30 -18.55 -9.71
CA ARG A 185 -4.61 -17.13 -9.95
C ARG A 185 -5.07 -16.34 -8.73
N GLY A 186 -5.72 -17.00 -7.76
CA GLY A 186 -6.28 -16.35 -6.56
C GLY A 186 -5.23 -15.89 -5.54
N SER A 187 -3.97 -16.37 -5.64
CA SER A 187 -2.90 -15.98 -4.73
C SER A 187 -1.85 -15.14 -5.44
N SER A 188 -1.47 -14.02 -4.86
CA SER A 188 -0.48 -13.11 -5.45
C SER A 188 0.89 -13.78 -5.65
N ALA A 189 1.42 -14.48 -4.64
CA ALA A 189 2.70 -15.18 -4.73
C ALA A 189 2.64 -16.33 -5.75
N LYS A 190 1.61 -17.20 -5.65
CA LYS A 190 1.46 -18.36 -6.54
C LYS A 190 1.18 -17.94 -7.99
N SER A 191 0.36 -16.89 -8.21
CA SER A 191 0.13 -16.38 -9.57
C SER A 191 1.40 -15.80 -10.19
N ALA A 192 2.29 -15.20 -9.41
CA ALA A 192 3.58 -14.72 -9.90
C ALA A 192 4.50 -15.88 -10.33
N GLU A 193 4.56 -16.95 -9.53
CA GLU A 193 5.33 -18.17 -9.86
C GLU A 193 4.77 -18.84 -11.13
N ALA A 194 3.45 -19.02 -11.21
CA ALA A 194 2.81 -19.60 -12.39
C ALA A 194 3.02 -18.71 -13.63
N THR A 195 2.94 -17.39 -13.49
CA THR A 195 3.18 -16.44 -14.58
C THR A 195 4.62 -16.53 -15.10
N ALA A 196 5.61 -16.65 -14.21
CA ALA A 196 7.02 -16.77 -14.59
C ALA A 196 7.29 -18.01 -15.44
N ARG A 197 6.55 -19.11 -15.22
CA ARG A 197 6.63 -20.34 -16.05
C ARG A 197 5.84 -20.22 -17.35
N LEU A 198 4.68 -19.56 -17.30
CA LEU A 198 3.76 -19.44 -18.42
C LEU A 198 4.27 -18.48 -19.51
N LEU A 199 4.80 -17.30 -19.13
CA LEU A 199 5.17 -16.25 -20.09
C LEU A 199 6.13 -16.70 -21.19
N PRO A 200 7.26 -17.39 -20.91
CA PRO A 200 8.17 -17.83 -21.96
C PRO A 200 7.51 -18.80 -22.98
N LEU A 201 6.57 -19.61 -22.51
CA LEU A 201 5.84 -20.56 -23.36
C LEU A 201 4.80 -19.83 -24.23
N LEU A 202 4.13 -18.81 -23.71
CA LEU A 202 3.21 -17.95 -24.47
C LEU A 202 3.95 -17.19 -25.58
N GLU A 203 5.14 -16.66 -25.28
CA GLU A 203 5.97 -15.90 -26.25
C GLU A 203 6.44 -16.74 -27.43
N THR A 204 6.55 -18.05 -27.26
CA THR A 204 6.93 -18.98 -28.34
C THR A 204 5.76 -19.48 -29.17
N CYS A 205 4.52 -19.32 -28.68
CA CYS A 205 3.31 -19.77 -29.36
C CYS A 205 2.73 -18.65 -30.24
N GLY A 206 2.57 -18.87 -31.53
CA GLY A 206 2.08 -17.91 -32.51
C GLY A 206 0.56 -17.82 -32.64
N CYS A 207 -0.23 -18.62 -31.92
CA CYS A 207 -1.68 -18.67 -32.09
C CYS A 207 -2.38 -17.39 -31.57
N ASP A 208 -3.59 -17.12 -32.07
CA ASP A 208 -4.37 -15.95 -31.72
C ASP A 208 -4.69 -15.87 -30.21
N CYS A 209 -5.03 -17.01 -29.59
CA CYS A 209 -5.29 -17.07 -28.15
C CYS A 209 -4.08 -16.62 -27.33
N CYS A 210 -2.87 -17.09 -27.69
CA CYS A 210 -1.64 -16.71 -26.99
C CYS A 210 -1.31 -15.23 -27.21
N ARG A 211 -1.52 -14.69 -28.39
CA ARG A 211 -1.36 -13.25 -28.65
C ARG A 211 -2.31 -12.40 -27.82
N GLU A 212 -3.56 -12.82 -27.68
CA GLU A 212 -4.54 -12.09 -26.85
C GLU A 212 -4.16 -12.17 -25.36
N ILE A 213 -3.72 -13.32 -24.85
CA ILE A 213 -3.24 -13.45 -23.47
C ILE A 213 -2.02 -12.56 -23.23
N LEU A 214 -1.05 -12.55 -24.16
CA LEU A 214 0.15 -11.71 -24.07
C LEU A 214 -0.16 -10.20 -24.11
N ALA A 215 -1.19 -9.78 -24.85
CA ALA A 215 -1.65 -8.39 -24.85
C ALA A 215 -2.13 -7.93 -23.46
N HIS A 216 -2.50 -8.90 -22.61
CA HIS A 216 -2.96 -8.65 -21.23
C HIS A 216 -1.98 -9.16 -20.17
N ARG A 217 -0.70 -9.39 -20.51
CA ARG A 217 0.31 -9.99 -19.63
C ARG A 217 0.48 -9.29 -18.28
N ASP A 218 0.25 -7.98 -18.21
CA ASP A 218 0.38 -7.20 -16.99
C ASP A 218 -0.65 -7.58 -15.91
N TRP A 219 -1.72 -8.30 -16.30
CA TRP A 219 -2.78 -8.77 -15.41
C TRP A 219 -2.64 -10.24 -15.00
N LEU A 220 -1.63 -10.95 -15.48
CA LEU A 220 -1.39 -12.35 -15.10
C LEU A 220 -1.04 -12.48 -13.61
N VAL A 221 -0.25 -11.58 -13.07
CA VAL A 221 0.03 -11.55 -11.63
C VAL A 221 -1.11 -10.85 -10.90
N LYS A 222 -1.66 -11.49 -9.85
CA LYS A 222 -2.70 -10.89 -9.01
C LYS A 222 -2.21 -9.57 -8.43
N LYS A 223 -3.00 -8.52 -8.62
CA LYS A 223 -2.73 -7.19 -8.05
C LYS A 223 -3.06 -7.17 -6.56
N SER A 224 -2.34 -6.32 -5.83
CA SER A 224 -2.60 -6.00 -4.43
C SER A 224 -3.44 -4.73 -4.37
N GLN A 225 -4.75 -4.87 -4.16
CA GLN A 225 -5.68 -3.73 -4.18
C GLN A 225 -5.84 -3.15 -2.77
N TRP A 226 -5.55 -1.86 -2.64
CA TRP A 226 -5.69 -1.11 -1.39
C TRP A 226 -6.56 0.12 -1.59
N ILE A 227 -7.58 0.29 -0.73
CA ILE A 227 -8.40 1.48 -0.63
C ILE A 227 -7.93 2.23 0.62
N ILE A 228 -7.42 3.44 0.45
CA ILE A 228 -6.74 4.17 1.52
C ILE A 228 -7.42 5.52 1.76
N GLY A 229 -7.62 5.86 3.02
CA GLY A 229 -8.12 7.16 3.41
C GLY A 229 -7.99 7.42 4.91
N GLY A 230 -8.25 8.65 5.33
CA GLY A 230 -8.23 9.08 6.72
C GLY A 230 -9.50 8.70 7.48
N ASP A 231 -9.52 9.02 8.77
CA ASP A 231 -10.68 8.78 9.65
C ASP A 231 -11.93 9.55 9.23
N GLY A 232 -11.80 10.79 8.78
CA GLY A 232 -12.95 11.56 8.26
C GLY A 232 -13.65 10.88 7.09
N TRP A 233 -12.89 10.19 6.23
CA TRP A 233 -13.45 9.34 5.20
C TRP A 233 -14.09 8.07 5.80
N GLY A 234 -13.30 7.25 6.48
CA GLY A 234 -13.73 5.90 6.87
C GLY A 234 -14.79 5.87 7.97
N TYR A 235 -14.79 6.85 8.87
CA TYR A 235 -15.75 6.91 9.99
C TYR A 235 -16.98 7.77 9.70
N ASP A 236 -16.86 8.75 8.82
CA ASP A 236 -17.89 9.77 8.57
C ASP A 236 -18.46 9.68 7.14
N ILE A 237 -17.96 10.50 6.22
CA ILE A 237 -18.62 10.74 4.93
C ILE A 237 -18.56 9.52 4.00
N GLY A 238 -17.45 8.79 3.98
CA GLY A 238 -17.26 7.59 3.14
C GLY A 238 -17.68 6.29 3.79
N PHE A 239 -18.24 6.33 5.03
CA PHE A 239 -18.58 5.11 5.77
C PHE A 239 -19.56 4.21 5.03
N GLY A 240 -20.56 4.78 4.35
CA GLY A 240 -21.53 3.98 3.58
C GLY A 240 -20.86 3.16 2.47
N GLY A 241 -19.89 3.74 1.77
CA GLY A 241 -19.10 3.03 0.77
C GLY A 241 -18.17 1.97 1.38
N VAL A 242 -17.52 2.30 2.50
CA VAL A 242 -16.69 1.32 3.26
C VAL A 242 -17.54 0.12 3.68
N ASP A 243 -18.73 0.36 4.24
CA ASP A 243 -19.68 -0.68 4.62
C ASP A 243 -20.06 -1.54 3.43
N HIS A 244 -20.40 -0.93 2.29
CA HIS A 244 -20.75 -1.66 1.06
C HIS A 244 -19.61 -2.53 0.54
N VAL A 245 -18.36 -2.02 0.55
CA VAL A 245 -17.17 -2.80 0.15
C VAL A 245 -17.00 -4.01 1.07
N LEU A 246 -17.11 -3.84 2.38
CA LEU A 246 -17.02 -4.95 3.34
C LEU A 246 -18.15 -5.96 3.12
N ALA A 247 -19.38 -5.49 2.85
CA ALA A 247 -20.52 -6.34 2.56
C ALA A 247 -20.38 -7.15 1.26
N SER A 248 -19.58 -6.69 0.30
CA SER A 248 -19.39 -7.33 -1.00
C SER A 248 -18.72 -8.71 -0.93
N GLY A 249 -17.96 -8.99 0.12
CA GLY A 249 -17.17 -10.21 0.27
C GLY A 249 -15.97 -10.30 -0.69
N MET A 250 -15.70 -9.25 -1.48
CA MET A 250 -14.61 -9.24 -2.47
C MET A 250 -13.24 -9.09 -1.79
N ASP A 251 -12.21 -9.62 -2.44
CA ASP A 251 -10.82 -9.63 -1.97
C ASP A 251 -10.16 -8.26 -2.16
N VAL A 252 -10.49 -7.32 -1.27
CA VAL A 252 -10.05 -5.92 -1.28
C VAL A 252 -9.56 -5.52 0.12
N ASN A 253 -8.44 -4.84 0.18
CA ASN A 253 -7.88 -4.32 1.43
C ASN A 253 -8.26 -2.86 1.64
N ILE A 254 -8.78 -2.53 2.81
CA ILE A 254 -9.09 -1.17 3.24
C ILE A 254 -8.11 -0.77 4.34
N LEU A 255 -7.40 0.34 4.15
CA LEU A 255 -6.55 0.96 5.17
C LEU A 255 -7.12 2.31 5.57
N VAL A 256 -7.56 2.40 6.82
CA VAL A 256 -7.93 3.69 7.45
C VAL A 256 -6.77 4.18 8.29
N VAL A 257 -6.13 5.28 7.86
CA VAL A 257 -5.12 5.96 8.68
C VAL A 257 -5.84 6.91 9.63
N ASP A 258 -5.95 6.47 10.87
CA ASP A 258 -6.77 7.10 11.89
C ASP A 258 -5.96 8.15 12.67
N THR A 259 -6.12 9.41 12.30
CA THR A 259 -5.50 10.56 12.99
C THR A 259 -6.39 11.15 14.08
N GLU A 260 -7.60 10.59 14.24
CA GLU A 260 -8.61 11.01 15.21
C GLU A 260 -9.17 12.44 14.99
N VAL A 261 -8.83 13.07 13.86
CA VAL A 261 -9.36 14.38 13.41
C VAL A 261 -9.37 14.45 11.88
N TYR A 262 -10.18 15.35 11.32
CA TYR A 262 -10.01 15.79 9.92
C TYR A 262 -8.70 16.59 9.81
N SER A 263 -7.59 15.90 9.59
CA SER A 263 -6.26 16.51 9.64
C SER A 263 -6.00 17.49 8.48
N ASN A 264 -6.37 17.12 7.25
CA ASN A 264 -6.09 17.92 6.06
C ASN A 264 -6.88 19.24 6.03
N THR A 265 -8.11 19.23 6.48
CA THR A 265 -8.99 20.42 6.48
C THR A 265 -8.76 21.34 7.67
N GLY A 266 -7.95 20.93 8.64
CA GLY A 266 -7.48 21.80 9.72
C GLY A 266 -7.91 21.42 11.14
N GLY A 267 -8.08 20.15 11.44
CA GLY A 267 -8.27 19.64 12.81
C GLY A 267 -9.71 19.67 13.31
N GLN A 268 -10.68 19.42 12.46
CA GLN A 268 -12.09 19.28 12.87
C GLN A 268 -12.32 17.92 13.53
N SER A 269 -13.26 17.89 14.48
CA SER A 269 -13.69 16.66 15.13
C SER A 269 -14.37 15.70 14.13
N SER A 270 -13.93 14.45 14.12
CA SER A 270 -14.56 13.33 13.39
C SER A 270 -15.31 12.39 14.35
N LYS A 271 -15.96 11.35 13.80
CA LYS A 271 -16.52 10.27 14.65
C LYS A 271 -15.41 9.40 15.27
N SER A 272 -14.18 9.50 14.77
CA SER A 272 -13.02 8.88 15.38
C SER A 272 -12.43 9.65 16.56
N THR A 273 -12.73 10.93 16.69
CA THR A 273 -12.20 11.76 17.78
C THR A 273 -12.62 11.22 19.14
N PRO A 274 -11.69 11.01 20.10
CA PRO A 274 -12.00 10.50 21.44
C PRO A 274 -12.91 11.42 22.23
N VAL A 275 -13.64 10.85 23.21
CA VAL A 275 -14.41 11.65 24.16
C VAL A 275 -13.50 12.55 24.98
N GLY A 276 -13.88 13.80 25.17
CA GLY A 276 -13.12 14.80 25.93
C GLY A 276 -12.06 15.53 25.09
N ALA A 277 -11.67 15.02 23.93
CA ALA A 277 -10.69 15.67 23.07
C ALA A 277 -11.21 17.01 22.52
N VAL A 278 -10.36 18.02 22.55
CA VAL A 278 -10.63 19.38 22.02
C VAL A 278 -10.18 19.44 20.56
N ALA A 279 -11.13 19.76 19.70
CA ALA A 279 -10.88 19.91 18.26
C ALA A 279 -11.80 21.03 17.71
N LYS A 280 -11.60 21.46 16.46
CA LYS A 280 -12.57 22.33 15.81
C LYS A 280 -13.94 21.66 15.78
N PHE A 281 -15.00 22.40 16.03
CA PHE A 281 -16.38 21.95 16.28
C PHE A 281 -16.59 21.13 17.56
N ALA A 282 -15.55 21.00 18.38
CA ALA A 282 -15.62 20.38 19.70
C ALA A 282 -14.74 21.15 20.70
N SER A 283 -14.90 22.49 20.77
CA SER A 283 -14.08 23.40 21.60
C SER A 283 -14.19 23.16 23.11
N SER A 284 -15.32 22.58 23.55
CA SER A 284 -15.53 22.20 24.96
C SER A 284 -15.25 20.71 25.22
N GLY A 285 -14.54 20.06 24.32
CA GLY A 285 -14.33 18.63 24.34
C GLY A 285 -15.46 17.85 23.66
N LYS A 286 -15.11 16.80 22.91
CA LYS A 286 -16.08 15.93 22.26
C LYS A 286 -16.91 15.18 23.31
N ARG A 287 -18.22 15.23 23.20
CA ARG A 287 -19.16 14.67 24.19
C ARG A 287 -19.50 13.20 23.92
N ILE A 288 -19.33 12.74 22.68
CA ILE A 288 -19.77 11.43 22.22
C ILE A 288 -18.56 10.52 22.07
N ARG A 289 -18.71 9.24 22.40
CA ARG A 289 -17.68 8.22 22.22
C ARG A 289 -17.20 8.13 20.77
N LYS A 290 -15.94 7.74 20.59
CA LYS A 290 -15.39 7.30 19.31
C LYS A 290 -16.24 6.16 18.75
N LYS A 291 -16.62 6.28 17.48
CA LYS A 291 -17.28 5.20 16.74
C LYS A 291 -16.35 3.98 16.68
N ASP A 292 -16.84 2.83 17.03
CA ASP A 292 -16.08 1.59 16.92
C ASP A 292 -16.26 0.99 15.52
N LEU A 293 -15.46 1.45 14.58
CA LEU A 293 -15.50 0.98 13.20
C LEU A 293 -15.11 -0.50 13.10
N GLY A 294 -14.16 -0.96 13.92
CA GLY A 294 -13.73 -2.34 13.95
C GLY A 294 -14.85 -3.27 14.41
N ALA A 295 -15.53 -2.94 15.51
CA ALA A 295 -16.66 -3.74 16.01
C ALA A 295 -17.81 -3.81 14.99
N ILE A 296 -18.09 -2.71 14.28
CA ILE A 296 -19.11 -2.71 13.21
C ILE A 296 -18.68 -3.69 12.09
N ALA A 297 -17.45 -3.62 11.61
CA ALA A 297 -16.96 -4.51 10.58
C ALA A 297 -16.96 -5.98 11.01
N MET A 298 -16.67 -6.26 12.27
CA MET A 298 -16.71 -7.63 12.83
C MET A 298 -18.12 -8.26 12.79
N THR A 299 -19.19 -7.47 12.71
CA THR A 299 -20.56 -7.99 12.63
C THR A 299 -20.82 -8.77 11.34
N TYR A 300 -20.05 -8.56 10.28
CA TYR A 300 -20.15 -9.34 9.04
C TYR A 300 -19.68 -10.80 9.20
N GLY A 301 -18.83 -11.09 10.18
CA GLY A 301 -18.36 -12.45 10.47
C GLY A 301 -17.31 -13.03 9.50
N TYR A 302 -17.15 -12.45 8.32
CA TYR A 302 -16.20 -12.88 7.28
C TYR A 302 -15.18 -11.80 6.88
N VAL A 303 -15.19 -10.65 7.52
CA VAL A 303 -14.24 -9.56 7.27
C VAL A 303 -13.01 -9.77 8.15
N TYR A 304 -11.81 -9.68 7.57
CA TYR A 304 -10.59 -9.59 8.36
C TYR A 304 -10.50 -8.19 8.97
N VAL A 305 -10.46 -8.08 10.28
CA VAL A 305 -10.41 -6.79 10.99
C VAL A 305 -9.18 -6.73 11.88
N ALA A 306 -8.39 -5.67 11.74
CA ALA A 306 -7.24 -5.43 12.59
C ALA A 306 -7.12 -3.95 12.95
N GLN A 307 -6.71 -3.67 14.20
CA GLN A 307 -6.31 -2.34 14.64
C GLN A 307 -4.82 -2.38 15.00
N VAL A 308 -4.06 -1.43 14.46
CA VAL A 308 -2.60 -1.40 14.59
C VAL A 308 -2.09 -0.01 14.96
N SER A 309 -0.96 0.03 15.64
CA SER A 309 -0.18 1.24 15.85
C SER A 309 1.30 0.91 15.71
N ILE A 310 1.99 1.59 14.80
CA ILE A 310 3.42 1.37 14.56
C ILE A 310 4.26 1.69 15.80
N GLY A 311 3.82 2.65 16.60
CA GLY A 311 4.47 3.01 17.87
C GLY A 311 4.28 1.97 18.97
N ALA A 312 3.20 1.20 18.94
CA ALA A 312 2.94 0.13 19.91
C ALA A 312 3.66 -1.16 19.52
N SER A 313 3.54 -1.59 18.27
CA SER A 313 4.19 -2.81 17.78
C SER A 313 4.38 -2.80 16.26
N GLN A 314 5.60 -2.58 15.83
CA GLN A 314 5.97 -2.71 14.42
C GLN A 314 5.79 -4.13 13.89
N GLN A 315 6.02 -5.15 14.73
CA GLN A 315 5.85 -6.55 14.33
C GLN A 315 4.38 -6.91 14.11
N GLN A 316 3.47 -6.38 14.94
CA GLN A 316 2.03 -6.56 14.73
C GLN A 316 1.60 -5.95 13.39
N LEU A 317 1.99 -4.70 13.13
CA LEU A 317 1.70 -4.05 11.85
C LEU A 317 2.18 -4.90 10.67
N PHE A 318 3.42 -5.35 10.71
CA PHE A 318 4.02 -6.16 9.65
C PHE A 318 3.23 -7.46 9.40
N ASN A 319 2.83 -8.16 10.45
CA ASN A 319 2.04 -9.38 10.35
C ASN A 319 0.65 -9.10 9.79
N VAL A 320 -0.03 -8.07 10.31
CA VAL A 320 -1.38 -7.66 9.86
C VAL A 320 -1.41 -7.31 8.37
N LEU A 321 -0.42 -6.55 7.86
CA LEU A 321 -0.38 -6.23 6.44
C LEU A 321 -0.23 -7.48 5.56
N LYS A 322 0.54 -8.46 6.01
CA LYS A 322 0.70 -9.75 5.30
C LYS A 322 -0.55 -10.62 5.39
N GLU A 323 -1.18 -10.65 6.54
CA GLU A 323 -2.41 -11.41 6.79
C GLU A 323 -3.57 -10.83 5.96
N ALA A 324 -3.73 -9.50 5.95
CA ALA A 324 -4.73 -8.82 5.13
C ALA A 324 -4.56 -9.14 3.64
N GLU A 325 -3.32 -9.03 3.10
CA GLU A 325 -3.03 -9.36 1.70
C GLU A 325 -3.27 -10.84 1.35
N ALA A 326 -3.11 -11.72 2.32
CA ALA A 326 -3.30 -13.16 2.13
C ALA A 326 -4.75 -13.61 2.35
N TYR A 327 -5.57 -12.78 2.95
CA TYR A 327 -6.96 -13.11 3.26
C TYR A 327 -7.81 -13.12 1.98
N PRO A 328 -8.56 -14.20 1.70
CA PRO A 328 -9.35 -14.30 0.47
C PRO A 328 -10.74 -13.63 0.61
N GLY A 329 -10.78 -12.39 1.02
CA GLY A 329 -11.98 -11.60 1.25
C GLY A 329 -11.66 -10.17 1.66
N PRO A 330 -12.65 -9.37 2.07
CA PRO A 330 -12.42 -7.99 2.44
C PRO A 330 -11.67 -7.88 3.77
N SER A 331 -10.68 -7.00 3.79
CA SER A 331 -9.87 -6.70 4.97
C SER A 331 -10.03 -5.24 5.38
N LEU A 332 -10.18 -4.98 6.67
CA LEU A 332 -10.17 -3.64 7.26
C LEU A 332 -9.00 -3.52 8.24
N VAL A 333 -8.04 -2.69 7.91
CA VAL A 333 -6.93 -2.33 8.79
C VAL A 333 -7.11 -0.89 9.27
N ILE A 334 -7.29 -0.70 10.56
CA ILE A 334 -7.37 0.61 11.20
C ILE A 334 -6.01 0.92 11.82
N ALA A 335 -5.31 1.90 11.26
CA ALA A 335 -3.96 2.25 11.64
C ALA A 335 -3.95 3.58 12.41
N TYR A 336 -3.69 3.53 13.71
CA TYR A 336 -3.52 4.74 14.51
C TYR A 336 -2.29 5.51 14.02
N ALA A 337 -2.52 6.72 13.53
CA ALA A 337 -1.54 7.55 12.84
C ALA A 337 -1.56 8.98 13.39
N PRO A 338 -0.87 9.28 14.50
CA PRO A 338 -0.96 10.57 15.16
C PRO A 338 -0.60 11.73 14.23
N CYS A 339 -1.45 12.77 14.21
CA CYS A 339 -1.21 13.99 13.44
C CYS A 339 -0.33 14.93 14.25
N ILE A 340 0.87 15.24 13.74
CA ILE A 340 1.80 16.15 14.43
C ILE A 340 1.30 17.60 14.53
N ASN A 341 0.43 18.03 13.60
CA ASN A 341 -0.12 19.39 13.60
C ASN A 341 -1.40 19.54 14.42
N HIS A 342 -2.19 18.48 14.54
CA HIS A 342 -3.51 18.50 15.18
C HIS A 342 -3.65 17.39 16.21
N GLY A 343 -2.53 16.93 16.78
CA GLY A 343 -2.52 15.88 17.80
C GLY A 343 -3.45 16.18 18.96
N ILE A 344 -4.27 15.22 19.38
CA ILE A 344 -5.26 15.32 20.45
C ILE A 344 -5.08 14.16 21.43
#